data_d3130283ac4d9cdd5075867b9468f5f8
#
_entry.id   d3130283ac4d9cdd5075867b9468f5f8
#
_cell.length_a   1.000
_cell.length_b   1.000
_cell.length_c   1.000
_cell.angle_alpha   90.00
_cell.angle_beta   90.00
_cell.angle_gamma   90.00
#
_symmetry.space_group_name_H-M   'P 1'
#
loop_
_entity.id
_entity.type
_entity.pdbx_description
1 polymer ?
#
loop_
_entity_poly.entity_id
_entity_poly.type
_entity_poly.pdbx_seq_one_letter_code
_entity_poly.pdbx_strand_id
1 'polypeptide(L)'
;MIQLHSTDFELFDLPPRFAQDGAVLEARWKALQREVHPDRFAAQGAAAQRVAAQWSARINEAHRRLKDPQRRAAYLCELHGVPV
;
A
#
# COMPACT_ATOMS: atom_id res chain seq x y z
N MET A 1 -8.57 11.52 2.04
CA MET A 1 -7.45 11.48 1.09
C MET A 1 -6.36 10.55 1.59
N ILE A 2 -5.85 9.68 0.74
CA ILE A 2 -4.78 8.75 1.07
C ILE A 2 -3.46 9.52 1.16
N GLN A 3 -2.68 9.24 2.21
CA GLN A 3 -1.39 9.87 2.44
C GLN A 3 -0.32 8.80 2.61
N LEU A 4 0.97 9.17 2.45
CA LEU A 4 2.07 8.22 2.57
C LEU A 4 2.12 7.54 3.95
N HIS A 5 1.66 8.21 4.99
CA HIS A 5 1.63 7.66 6.35
C HIS A 5 0.32 7.00 6.71
N SER A 6 -0.62 6.88 5.78
CA SER A 6 -1.83 6.08 6.00
C SER A 6 -1.48 4.62 6.24
N THR A 7 -2.35 3.89 6.95
CA THR A 7 -2.10 2.47 7.17
C THR A 7 -2.14 1.70 5.84
N ASP A 8 -1.55 0.52 5.81
CA ASP A 8 -1.58 -0.34 4.63
C ASP A 8 -3.02 -0.65 4.20
N PHE A 9 -3.90 -0.86 5.19
CA PHE A 9 -5.32 -1.14 4.89
C PHE A 9 -6.00 0.07 4.27
N GLU A 10 -5.71 1.27 4.77
CA GLU A 10 -6.27 2.50 4.21
C GLU A 10 -5.82 2.75 2.78
N LEU A 11 -4.55 2.44 2.47
CA LEU A 11 -4.02 2.59 1.11
C LEU A 11 -4.81 1.77 0.09
N PHE A 12 -5.24 0.58 0.48
CA PHE A 12 -5.97 -0.32 -0.41
C PHE A 12 -7.48 -0.29 -0.19
N ASP A 13 -7.96 0.61 0.67
CA ASP A 13 -9.39 0.72 1.02
C ASP A 13 -9.94 -0.64 1.47
N LEU A 14 -9.21 -1.26 2.40
CA LEU A 14 -9.56 -2.56 2.97
C LEU A 14 -9.86 -2.40 4.46
N PRO A 15 -10.76 -3.23 5.02
CA PRO A 15 -10.99 -3.20 6.46
C PRO A 15 -9.74 -3.70 7.21
N PRO A 16 -9.41 -3.09 8.37
CA PRO A 16 -8.21 -3.46 9.13
C PRO A 16 -8.44 -4.73 9.95
N ARG A 17 -8.47 -5.87 9.29
CA ARG A 17 -8.69 -7.17 9.93
C ARG A 17 -7.76 -8.22 9.33
N PHE A 18 -7.56 -9.33 10.06
CA PHE A 18 -6.69 -10.39 9.59
C PHE A 18 -7.22 -11.08 8.34
N ALA A 19 -8.52 -11.38 8.31
CA ALA A 19 -9.12 -12.06 7.17
C ALA A 19 -9.22 -11.10 5.99
N GLN A 20 -8.46 -11.38 4.93
CA GLN A 20 -8.44 -10.57 3.71
C GLN A 20 -8.65 -11.46 2.50
N ASP A 21 -9.36 -10.94 1.50
CA ASP A 21 -9.51 -11.62 0.22
C ASP A 21 -8.28 -11.28 -0.64
N GLY A 22 -7.47 -12.30 -0.93
CA GLY A 22 -6.26 -12.12 -1.72
C GLY A 22 -6.52 -11.59 -3.12
N ALA A 23 -7.63 -11.96 -3.74
CA ALA A 23 -7.98 -11.48 -5.07
C ALA A 23 -8.31 -9.98 -5.06
N VAL A 24 -9.02 -9.52 -4.03
CA VAL A 24 -9.32 -8.10 -3.87
C VAL A 24 -8.04 -7.31 -3.63
N LEU A 25 -7.16 -7.80 -2.75
CA LEU A 25 -5.88 -7.16 -2.46
C LEU A 25 -5.05 -7.02 -3.74
N GLU A 26 -4.93 -8.08 -4.53
CA GLU A 26 -4.16 -8.05 -5.78
C GLU A 26 -4.76 -7.06 -6.79
N ALA A 27 -6.08 -7.04 -6.94
CA ALA A 27 -6.74 -6.13 -7.86
C ALA A 27 -6.51 -4.67 -7.46
N ARG A 28 -6.59 -4.36 -6.17
CA ARG A 28 -6.36 -3.01 -5.64
C ARG A 28 -4.91 -2.59 -5.83
N TRP A 29 -3.97 -3.49 -5.55
CA TRP A 29 -2.55 -3.24 -5.76
C TRP A 29 -2.24 -2.91 -7.22
N LYS A 30 -2.74 -3.71 -8.15
CA LYS A 30 -2.51 -3.49 -9.58
C LYS A 30 -3.08 -2.15 -10.05
N ALA A 31 -4.29 -1.81 -9.58
CA ALA A 31 -4.92 -0.54 -9.94
C ALA A 31 -4.09 0.65 -9.44
N LEU A 32 -3.63 0.60 -8.18
CA LEU A 32 -2.82 1.67 -7.60
C LEU A 32 -1.47 1.78 -8.29
N GLN A 33 -0.83 0.67 -8.62
CA GLN A 33 0.44 0.69 -9.33
C GLN A 33 0.32 1.41 -10.68
N ARG A 34 -0.77 1.17 -11.41
CA ARG A 34 -0.99 1.86 -12.67
C ARG A 34 -1.17 3.36 -12.49
N GLU A 35 -1.83 3.77 -11.40
CA GLU A 35 -2.07 5.20 -11.13
C GLU A 35 -0.80 5.95 -10.75
N VAL A 36 0.12 5.29 -10.03
CA VAL A 36 1.30 5.97 -9.48
C VAL A 36 2.60 5.65 -10.23
N HIS A 37 2.55 4.90 -11.32
CA HIS A 37 3.76 4.51 -12.03
C HIS A 37 4.52 5.76 -12.50
N PRO A 38 5.83 5.86 -12.23
CA PRO A 38 6.60 7.06 -12.58
C PRO A 38 6.53 7.45 -14.06
N ASP A 39 6.39 6.49 -14.96
CA ASP A 39 6.30 6.77 -16.39
C ASP A 39 5.08 7.62 -16.77
N ARG A 40 4.01 7.55 -15.98
CA ARG A 40 2.84 8.40 -16.21
C ARG A 40 3.12 9.87 -15.98
N PHE A 41 4.17 10.18 -15.22
CA PHE A 41 4.51 11.52 -14.81
C PHE A 41 5.74 12.06 -15.52
N ALA A 42 6.23 11.37 -16.54
CA ALA A 42 7.45 11.74 -17.25
C ALA A 42 7.36 13.17 -17.82
N ALA A 43 6.19 13.53 -18.36
CA ALA A 43 5.99 14.87 -18.95
C ALA A 43 5.82 15.96 -17.90
N GLN A 44 5.66 15.60 -16.62
CA GLN A 44 5.44 16.56 -15.53
C GLN A 44 6.73 16.93 -14.80
N GLY A 45 7.85 16.32 -15.15
CA GLY A 45 9.15 16.66 -14.62
C GLY A 45 9.66 15.72 -13.54
N ALA A 46 10.92 15.93 -13.16
CA ALA A 46 11.62 15.04 -12.24
C ALA A 46 11.00 15.02 -10.83
N ALA A 47 10.49 16.14 -10.35
CA ALA A 47 9.87 16.21 -9.03
C ALA A 47 8.63 15.33 -8.96
N ALA A 48 7.77 15.40 -9.99
CA ALA A 48 6.57 14.57 -10.05
C ALA A 48 6.91 13.09 -10.14
N GLN A 49 7.94 12.74 -10.92
CA GLN A 49 8.39 11.37 -11.02
C GLN A 49 8.92 10.82 -9.69
N ARG A 50 9.62 11.66 -8.91
CA ARG A 50 10.12 11.25 -7.59
C ARG A 50 8.97 10.97 -6.62
N VAL A 51 7.95 11.83 -6.62
CA VAL A 51 6.77 11.61 -5.78
C VAL A 51 6.06 10.31 -6.18
N ALA A 52 5.89 10.08 -7.48
CA ALA A 52 5.28 8.84 -7.97
C ALA A 52 6.10 7.61 -7.56
N ALA A 53 7.43 7.70 -7.60
CA ALA A 53 8.30 6.61 -7.17
C ALA A 53 8.15 6.33 -5.67
N GLN A 54 7.99 7.36 -4.84
CA GLN A 54 7.75 7.20 -3.40
C GLN A 54 6.43 6.46 -3.15
N TRP A 55 5.37 6.84 -3.86
CA TRP A 55 4.09 6.17 -3.74
C TRP A 55 4.16 4.73 -4.20
N SER A 56 4.86 4.47 -5.30
CA SER A 56 5.05 3.11 -5.81
C SER A 56 5.75 2.23 -4.78
N ALA A 57 6.83 2.75 -4.17
CA ALA A 57 7.56 2.02 -3.13
C ALA A 57 6.67 1.74 -1.91
N ARG A 58 5.90 2.76 -1.47
CA ARG A 58 5.00 2.62 -0.33
C ARG A 58 3.92 1.57 -0.58
N ILE A 59 3.33 1.58 -1.78
CA ILE A 59 2.29 0.63 -2.17
C ILE A 59 2.84 -0.79 -2.25
N ASN A 60 4.06 -0.95 -2.79
CA ASN A 60 4.70 -2.26 -2.86
C ASN A 60 5.02 -2.81 -1.47
N GLU A 61 5.49 -1.97 -0.56
CA GLU A 61 5.74 -2.36 0.82
C GLU A 61 4.46 -2.84 1.50
N ALA A 62 3.38 -2.07 1.36
CA ALA A 62 2.09 -2.43 1.93
C ALA A 62 1.57 -3.74 1.37
N HIS A 63 1.70 -3.95 0.06
CA HIS A 63 1.28 -5.18 -0.60
C HIS A 63 2.02 -6.40 -0.04
N ARG A 64 3.35 -6.30 0.10
CA ARG A 64 4.16 -7.40 0.64
C ARG A 64 3.76 -7.74 2.07
N ARG A 65 3.45 -6.71 2.86
CA ARG A 65 3.06 -6.90 4.26
C ARG A 65 1.69 -7.54 4.39
N LEU A 66 0.72 -7.07 3.61
CA LEU A 66 -0.65 -7.56 3.72
C LEU A 66 -0.86 -8.94 3.10
N LYS A 67 -0.08 -9.31 2.09
CA LYS A 67 -0.24 -10.63 1.47
C LYS A 67 0.36 -11.76 2.30
N ASP A 68 1.29 -11.46 3.22
CA ASP A 68 1.91 -12.45 4.09
C ASP A 68 1.10 -12.55 5.38
N PRO A 69 0.49 -13.72 5.69
CA PRO A 69 -0.34 -13.84 6.89
C PRO A 69 0.38 -13.49 8.19
N GLN A 70 1.67 -13.85 8.32
CA GLN A 70 2.44 -13.55 9.53
C GLN A 70 2.69 -12.06 9.66
N ARG A 71 3.10 -11.41 8.57
CA ARG A 71 3.35 -9.97 8.57
C ARG A 71 2.06 -9.20 8.79
N ARG A 72 0.96 -9.65 8.20
CA ARG A 72 -0.34 -9.03 8.38
C ARG A 72 -0.78 -9.08 9.84
N ALA A 73 -0.62 -10.24 10.49
CA ALA A 73 -0.96 -10.39 11.91
C ALA A 73 -0.12 -9.48 12.79
N ALA A 74 1.19 -9.44 12.57
CA ALA A 74 2.10 -8.58 13.31
C ALA A 74 1.74 -7.10 13.12
N TYR A 75 1.43 -6.71 11.91
CA TYR A 75 1.06 -5.33 11.59
C TYR A 75 -0.24 -4.92 12.29
N LEU A 76 -1.24 -5.80 12.30
CA LEU A 76 -2.48 -5.55 13.03
C LEU A 76 -2.23 -5.35 14.52
N CYS A 77 -1.35 -6.15 15.11
CA CYS A 77 -0.98 -5.98 16.51
C CYS A 77 -0.34 -4.62 16.76
N GLU A 78 0.53 -4.17 15.85
CA GLU A 78 1.12 -2.83 15.94
C GLU A 78 0.07 -1.73 15.89
N LEU A 79 -0.89 -1.86 14.97
CA LEU A 79 -1.93 -0.85 14.82
C LEU A 79 -2.84 -0.77 16.04
N HIS A 80 -3.03 -1.89 16.73
CA HIS A 80 -3.85 -1.92 17.95
C HIS A 80 -3.04 -1.61 19.21
N GLY A 81 -1.75 -1.33 19.08
CA GLY A 81 -0.90 -1.02 20.20
C GLY A 81 -0.55 -2.23 21.07
N VAL A 82 -0.69 -3.43 20.54
CA VAL A 82 -0.35 -4.66 21.27
C VAL A 82 1.08 -5.06 20.94
N PRO A 83 1.94 -5.29 21.92
CA PRO A 83 3.30 -5.75 21.67
C PRO A 83 3.31 -7.12 20.97
N VAL A 84 4.24 -7.29 20.05
CA VAL A 84 4.41 -8.54 19.31
C VAL A 84 5.50 -9.40 19.92
#